data_8284b0ab8cb4b184a8acd34113bf0f90
#
_entry.id   8284b0ab8cb4b184a8acd34113bf0f90
#
_cell.length_a   1.000
_cell.length_b   1.000
_cell.length_c   1.000
_cell.angle_alpha   90.00
_cell.angle_beta   90.00
_cell.angle_gamma   90.00
#
_symmetry.space_group_name_H-M   'P 1'
#
loop_
_entity.id
_entity.type
_entity.pdbx_description
1 polymer ?
#
loop_
_entity_poly.entity_id
_entity_poly.type
_entity_poly.pdbx_seq_one_letter_code
_entity_poly.pdbx_strand_id
1 'polypeptide(L)'
;IRRKTLRENIEVLMFKSAFAATLAATPLVAGAAFAEPYGPYVDMPQVTSITQFSDVRPTDWAYGALSKLVEQYGCVAGYPNGTFAGGQAMTRYEAAALLNACLDRVTEVTDELKRLQAEFASELAVLRGRVDAAEARIGQLEATQFSTTTKLRGEATFVLGGVPGYDTKTDLSTRTAFNYDVRLNFDTSFTGKDLLRTRLRSSNFSADPFGSSSSLFKLDKADNTQSDIGDNVVIDRLYYQFPAFNNRATLTAGPKVRNTEMAWVPSAYKSDILDFFQVAGAPGVYNKATGAGFGALWSQGKTGLVAGVNYVAQNGDDSETGVFDETSGLNTLAQIGYRGTNWGAAFGYRYGTEGTRVRTYNGLNGASGTLVPGQTSNGYAINAYWQPTQSGWVPSISASYGWNTVSGTESAATDSQSWFAGLQWSDVFAKGNSAGIAVGQAPTGEDLEDATMLEIFYKYQVSDNISITPAIFYASDNQRLIGDASKWGGVIQTKFTF
;
A
#
# COMPACT_ATOMS: atom_id res chain seq x y z
N ILE A 1 -21.47 40.16 -27.71
CA ILE A 1 -20.46 39.08 -27.88
C ILE A 1 -19.18 39.39 -27.09
N ARG A 2 -18.63 40.64 -27.09
CA ARG A 2 -17.40 40.99 -26.37
C ARG A 2 -17.47 41.05 -24.83
N ARG A 3 -18.67 41.11 -24.24
CA ARG A 3 -18.84 41.17 -22.77
C ARG A 3 -18.96 39.80 -22.09
N LYS A 4 -19.28 38.74 -22.83
CA LYS A 4 -19.42 37.36 -22.29
C LYS A 4 -18.08 36.70 -22.13
N THR A 5 -17.17 36.89 -23.07
CA THR A 5 -15.79 36.33 -23.01
C THR A 5 -14.94 36.93 -21.89
N LEU A 6 -15.21 38.17 -21.46
CA LEU A 6 -14.43 38.79 -20.38
C LEU A 6 -14.82 38.26 -18.99
N ARG A 7 -16.05 37.85 -18.81
CA ARG A 7 -16.55 37.31 -17.53
C ARG A 7 -16.11 35.87 -17.28
N GLU A 8 -16.11 35.03 -18.32
CA GLU A 8 -15.62 33.69 -18.24
C GLU A 8 -14.11 33.62 -17.96
N ASN A 9 -13.31 34.52 -18.60
CA ASN A 9 -11.88 34.60 -18.35
C ASN A 9 -11.53 35.12 -16.94
N ILE A 10 -12.40 35.95 -16.33
CA ILE A 10 -12.15 36.44 -14.95
C ILE A 10 -12.45 35.33 -13.90
N GLU A 11 -13.50 34.53 -14.11
CA GLU A 11 -13.78 33.41 -13.21
C GLU A 11 -12.72 32.31 -13.25
N VAL A 12 -12.21 31.96 -14.44
CA VAL A 12 -11.10 31.02 -14.63
C VAL A 12 -9.80 31.56 -14.04
N LEU A 13 -9.54 32.86 -14.17
CA LEU A 13 -8.34 33.47 -13.56
C LEU A 13 -8.42 33.53 -12.03
N MET A 14 -9.59 33.80 -11.47
CA MET A 14 -9.76 33.80 -10.00
C MET A 14 -9.67 32.42 -9.40
N PHE A 15 -10.14 31.37 -10.10
CA PHE A 15 -9.98 29.98 -9.63
C PHE A 15 -8.52 29.53 -9.70
N LYS A 16 -7.80 29.92 -10.77
CA LYS A 16 -6.34 29.62 -10.92
C LYS A 16 -5.50 30.37 -9.87
N SER A 17 -5.85 31.61 -9.51
CA SER A 17 -5.11 32.36 -8.49
C SER A 17 -5.40 31.93 -7.06
N ALA A 18 -6.60 31.46 -6.75
CA ALA A 18 -6.94 30.96 -5.40
C ALA A 18 -6.25 29.62 -5.09
N PHE A 19 -6.07 28.74 -6.10
CA PHE A 19 -5.39 27.46 -5.92
C PHE A 19 -3.86 27.60 -5.84
N ALA A 20 -3.27 28.53 -6.62
CA ALA A 20 -1.85 28.84 -6.54
C ALA A 20 -1.47 29.53 -5.21
N ALA A 21 -2.35 30.36 -4.65
CA ALA A 21 -2.10 31.03 -3.37
C ALA A 21 -2.17 30.06 -2.18
N THR A 22 -2.97 28.98 -2.25
CA THR A 22 -3.06 27.99 -1.17
C THR A 22 -1.86 27.03 -1.14
N LEU A 23 -1.20 26.78 -2.28
CA LEU A 23 0.03 25.98 -2.30
C LEU A 23 1.28 26.78 -1.88
N ALA A 24 1.27 28.12 -2.03
CA ALA A 24 2.41 28.96 -1.67
C ALA A 24 2.44 29.36 -0.18
N ALA A 25 1.38 29.09 0.57
CA ALA A 25 1.24 29.54 1.97
C ALA A 25 1.45 28.44 3.02
N THR A 26 1.82 27.22 2.63
CA THR A 26 2.36 26.26 3.60
C THR A 26 3.86 26.44 3.67
N PRO A 27 4.42 27.00 4.76
CA PRO A 27 5.83 26.85 5.00
C PRO A 27 6.08 25.35 5.09
N LEU A 28 6.93 24.81 4.22
CA LEU A 28 7.66 23.59 4.51
C LEU A 28 8.45 23.87 5.80
N VAL A 29 7.82 23.67 6.94
CA VAL A 29 8.55 23.38 8.16
C VAL A 29 9.13 21.99 7.91
N ALA A 30 10.28 21.96 7.26
CA ALA A 30 11.22 20.89 7.49
C ALA A 30 11.52 20.93 8.99
N GLY A 31 10.65 20.30 9.76
CA GLY A 31 10.98 19.86 11.11
C GLY A 31 12.15 18.89 10.90
N ALA A 32 13.36 19.41 10.94
CA ALA A 32 14.48 18.62 11.35
C ALA A 32 14.01 17.98 12.66
N ALA A 33 13.64 16.72 12.61
CA ALA A 33 13.66 15.88 13.79
C ALA A 33 15.14 15.87 14.17
N PHE A 34 15.54 16.86 14.96
CA PHE A 34 16.69 16.70 15.80
C PHE A 34 16.35 15.45 16.61
N ALA A 35 17.01 14.34 16.31
CA ALA A 35 17.28 13.38 17.36
C ALA A 35 17.77 14.25 18.49
N GLU A 36 16.99 14.36 19.57
CA GLU A 36 17.45 14.94 20.80
C GLU A 36 18.79 14.24 21.05
N PRO A 37 19.91 14.95 21.04
CA PRO A 37 21.12 14.37 21.57
C PRO A 37 20.69 13.92 22.97
N TYR A 38 20.94 12.66 23.31
CA TYR A 38 20.91 12.17 24.67
C TYR A 38 21.29 13.35 25.54
N GLY A 39 20.31 13.81 26.37
CA GLY A 39 20.47 15.04 27.15
C GLY A 39 21.82 15.00 27.83
N PRO A 40 22.45 16.14 28.08
CA PRO A 40 23.79 16.18 28.61
C PRO A 40 23.83 15.19 29.77
N TYR A 41 24.84 14.32 29.75
CA TYR A 41 25.15 13.42 30.85
C TYR A 41 25.08 14.30 32.08
N VAL A 42 23.97 14.25 32.80
CA VAL A 42 23.83 14.98 34.06
C VAL A 42 24.85 14.28 34.92
N ASP A 43 25.94 14.97 35.20
CA ASP A 43 26.93 14.54 36.17
C ASP A 43 26.16 14.41 37.48
N MET A 44 25.64 13.22 37.74
CA MET A 44 24.86 12.97 38.94
C MET A 44 25.87 13.04 40.08
N PRO A 45 25.65 13.91 41.07
CA PRO A 45 26.56 14.00 42.19
C PRO A 45 26.68 12.61 42.81
N GLN A 46 27.90 12.09 42.81
CA GLN A 46 28.19 10.77 43.36
C GLN A 46 27.70 10.73 44.80
N VAL A 47 26.82 9.77 45.10
CA VAL A 47 26.32 9.55 46.45
C VAL A 47 27.51 9.15 47.33
N THR A 48 27.81 9.95 48.34
CA THR A 48 28.96 9.77 49.20
C THR A 48 28.58 9.27 50.61
N SER A 49 27.31 9.29 50.95
CA SER A 49 26.77 8.74 52.19
C SER A 49 25.40 8.11 52.00
N ILE A 50 25.16 7.01 52.71
CA ILE A 50 23.87 6.31 52.73
C ILE A 50 22.71 7.20 53.19
N THR A 51 23.01 8.23 53.99
CA THR A 51 22.00 9.18 54.50
C THR A 51 21.40 10.07 53.41
N GLN A 52 21.99 10.08 52.22
CA GLN A 52 21.46 10.80 51.08
C GLN A 52 20.27 10.08 50.43
N PHE A 53 20.02 8.80 50.75
CA PHE A 53 18.84 8.08 50.31
C PHE A 53 17.67 8.31 51.26
N SER A 54 16.58 8.87 50.72
CA SER A 54 15.40 9.21 51.52
C SER A 54 14.57 8.00 51.96
N ASP A 55 14.75 6.85 51.31
CA ASP A 55 14.02 5.62 51.50
C ASP A 55 14.78 4.49 52.19
N VAL A 56 16.01 4.75 52.64
CA VAL A 56 16.85 3.78 53.36
C VAL A 56 16.97 4.19 54.85
N ARG A 57 16.57 3.30 55.75
CA ARG A 57 16.58 3.54 57.20
C ARG A 57 17.61 2.70 57.90
N PRO A 58 18.20 3.20 59.04
CA PRO A 58 19.15 2.43 59.82
C PRO A 58 18.62 1.07 60.34
N THR A 59 17.29 0.90 60.35
CA THR A 59 16.62 -0.33 60.75
C THR A 59 16.51 -1.35 59.63
N ASP A 60 16.83 -0.99 58.38
CA ASP A 60 16.73 -1.88 57.27
C ASP A 60 17.86 -2.91 57.30
N TRP A 61 17.54 -4.16 57.03
CA TRP A 61 18.49 -5.28 57.16
C TRP A 61 19.74 -5.10 56.26
N ALA A 62 19.58 -4.41 55.12
CA ALA A 62 20.68 -4.17 54.18
C ALA A 62 21.47 -2.90 54.45
N TYR A 63 21.10 -2.06 55.46
CA TYR A 63 21.69 -0.77 55.70
C TYR A 63 23.23 -0.83 55.85
N GLY A 64 23.75 -1.75 56.65
CA GLY A 64 25.19 -1.88 56.87
C GLY A 64 25.98 -2.34 55.63
N ALA A 65 25.39 -3.15 54.79
CA ALA A 65 26.00 -3.56 53.53
C ALA A 65 25.99 -2.41 52.52
N LEU A 66 24.86 -1.69 52.43
CA LEU A 66 24.67 -0.56 51.53
C LEU A 66 25.60 0.61 51.91
N SER A 67 25.74 0.90 53.21
CA SER A 67 26.65 1.92 53.72
C SER A 67 28.09 1.67 53.27
N LYS A 68 28.56 0.42 53.36
CA LYS A 68 29.90 0.06 52.87
C LYS A 68 30.05 0.24 51.35
N LEU A 69 29.05 -0.15 50.58
CA LEU A 69 29.07 -0.02 49.11
C LEU A 69 29.07 1.44 48.67
N VAL A 70 28.36 2.32 49.38
CA VAL A 70 28.27 3.75 49.07
C VAL A 70 29.51 4.49 49.62
N GLU A 71 29.85 4.32 50.92
CA GLU A 71 30.80 5.16 51.61
C GLU A 71 32.25 4.66 51.45
N GLN A 72 32.45 3.35 51.40
CA GLN A 72 33.80 2.77 51.28
C GLN A 72 34.19 2.53 49.82
N TYR A 73 33.27 2.04 49.00
CA TYR A 73 33.56 1.66 47.60
C TYR A 73 33.04 2.68 46.59
N GLY A 74 32.03 3.51 46.92
CA GLY A 74 31.48 4.53 46.03
C GLY A 74 30.89 3.97 44.75
N CYS A 75 30.38 2.74 44.75
CA CYS A 75 29.93 2.01 43.57
C CYS A 75 28.41 1.97 43.42
N VAL A 76 27.66 2.57 44.34
CA VAL A 76 26.20 2.67 44.32
C VAL A 76 25.79 4.11 44.17
N ALA A 77 25.02 4.48 43.14
CA ALA A 77 24.63 5.85 42.85
C ALA A 77 23.14 6.10 43.13
N GLY A 78 22.25 5.31 43.35
CA GLY A 78 20.81 5.56 43.50
C GLY A 78 20.13 6.17 42.30
N TYR A 79 18.86 6.52 42.47
CA TYR A 79 18.07 7.16 41.40
C TYR A 79 18.14 8.70 41.48
N PRO A 80 17.86 9.41 40.38
CA PRO A 80 17.93 10.91 40.35
C PRO A 80 17.01 11.59 41.36
N ASN A 81 15.99 10.91 41.85
CA ASN A 81 15.07 11.43 42.88
C ASN A 81 15.58 11.26 44.33
N GLY A 82 16.83 10.83 44.52
CA GLY A 82 17.41 10.62 45.85
C GLY A 82 16.92 9.37 46.58
N THR A 83 16.41 8.37 45.85
CA THR A 83 15.98 7.09 46.43
C THR A 83 16.90 5.95 45.99
N PHE A 84 16.92 4.88 46.79
CA PHE A 84 17.58 3.61 46.46
C PHE A 84 16.57 2.59 45.85
N ALA A 85 15.25 2.77 46.15
CA ALA A 85 14.16 1.93 45.73
C ALA A 85 14.29 0.44 46.12
N GLY A 86 14.83 0.18 47.31
CA GLY A 86 15.16 -1.18 47.81
C GLY A 86 13.96 -2.14 47.94
N GLY A 87 12.72 -1.65 47.83
CA GLY A 87 11.50 -2.45 47.81
C GLY A 87 11.04 -2.85 46.40
N GLN A 88 11.72 -2.41 45.35
CA GLN A 88 11.38 -2.76 43.99
C GLN A 88 12.23 -3.93 43.48
N ALA A 89 11.62 -4.81 42.64
CA ALA A 89 12.38 -5.86 42.00
C ALA A 89 13.33 -5.26 40.95
N MET A 90 14.64 -5.51 41.13
CA MET A 90 15.69 -5.11 40.19
C MET A 90 15.72 -6.08 39.01
N THR A 91 15.90 -5.57 37.82
CA THR A 91 16.13 -6.44 36.63
C THR A 91 17.51 -7.09 36.72
N ARG A 92 17.69 -8.25 36.10
CA ARG A 92 19.01 -8.92 36.03
C ARG A 92 20.09 -8.04 35.38
N TYR A 93 19.70 -7.15 34.47
CA TYR A 93 20.61 -6.21 33.81
C TYR A 93 21.06 -5.08 34.74
N GLU A 94 20.15 -4.54 35.53
CA GLU A 94 20.51 -3.53 36.55
C GLU A 94 21.41 -4.13 37.63
N ALA A 95 21.13 -5.35 38.06
CA ALA A 95 22.00 -6.06 39.01
C ALA A 95 23.39 -6.33 38.43
N ALA A 96 23.51 -6.70 37.17
CA ALA A 96 24.79 -6.93 36.51
C ALA A 96 25.57 -5.62 36.31
N ALA A 97 24.89 -4.52 35.96
CA ALA A 97 25.52 -3.19 35.85
C ALA A 97 26.04 -2.71 37.18
N LEU A 98 25.25 -2.84 38.25
CA LEU A 98 25.65 -2.50 39.62
C LEU A 98 26.84 -3.34 40.07
N LEU A 99 26.82 -4.65 39.83
CA LEU A 99 27.91 -5.54 40.18
C LEU A 99 29.20 -5.17 39.45
N ASN A 100 29.12 -4.88 38.15
CA ASN A 100 30.26 -4.46 37.35
C ASN A 100 30.86 -3.13 37.87
N ALA A 101 30.03 -2.13 38.17
CA ALA A 101 30.45 -0.86 38.69
C ALA A 101 31.16 -1.01 40.07
N CYS A 102 30.71 -1.94 40.91
CA CYS A 102 31.34 -2.23 42.19
C CYS A 102 32.66 -3.02 42.03
N LEU A 103 32.73 -3.97 41.11
CA LEU A 103 33.96 -4.73 40.83
C LEU A 103 35.10 -3.85 40.32
N ASP A 104 34.79 -2.83 39.52
CA ASP A 104 35.78 -1.87 39.00
C ASP A 104 36.41 -0.99 40.12
N ARG A 105 35.70 -0.81 41.23
CA ARG A 105 36.09 0.06 42.32
C ARG A 105 36.69 -0.66 43.55
N VAL A 106 36.50 -1.97 43.64
CA VAL A 106 36.99 -2.79 44.74
C VAL A 106 38.48 -3.13 44.52
N THR A 107 39.35 -2.50 45.27
CA THR A 107 40.80 -2.75 45.20
C THR A 107 41.23 -3.99 46.00
N GLU A 108 40.44 -4.49 46.94
CA GLU A 108 40.64 -5.73 47.67
C GLU A 108 39.50 -6.71 47.41
N VAL A 109 39.84 -7.78 46.72
CA VAL A 109 38.91 -8.87 46.44
C VAL A 109 38.88 -9.81 47.64
N THR A 110 37.83 -9.77 48.44
CA THR A 110 37.61 -10.73 49.50
C THR A 110 37.33 -12.12 48.97
N ASP A 111 37.59 -13.17 49.73
CA ASP A 111 37.35 -14.56 49.29
C ASP A 111 35.85 -14.83 48.95
N GLU A 112 34.95 -14.09 49.55
CA GLU A 112 33.51 -14.13 49.26
C GLU A 112 33.16 -13.50 47.93
N LEU A 113 33.82 -12.40 47.56
CA LEU A 113 33.71 -11.80 46.22
C LEU A 113 34.26 -12.71 45.13
N LYS A 114 35.40 -13.39 45.41
CA LYS A 114 35.95 -14.39 44.47
C LYS A 114 34.99 -15.55 44.24
N ARG A 115 34.31 -15.99 45.29
CA ARG A 115 33.31 -17.07 45.18
C ARG A 115 32.10 -16.62 44.34
N LEU A 116 31.54 -15.42 44.62
CA LEU A 116 30.48 -14.81 43.84
C LEU A 116 30.88 -14.60 42.37
N GLN A 117 32.06 -14.09 42.12
CA GLN A 117 32.59 -13.91 40.77
C GLN A 117 32.74 -15.25 40.02
N ALA A 118 33.16 -16.32 40.71
CA ALA A 118 33.22 -17.65 40.15
C ALA A 118 31.81 -18.23 39.87
N GLU A 119 30.85 -17.98 40.76
CA GLU A 119 29.47 -18.42 40.60
C GLU A 119 28.78 -17.72 39.42
N PHE A 120 29.02 -16.44 39.22
CA PHE A 120 28.46 -15.68 38.07
C PHE A 120 29.31 -15.70 36.81
N ALA A 121 30.51 -16.24 36.83
CA ALA A 121 31.42 -16.25 35.70
C ALA A 121 30.83 -16.98 34.47
N SER A 122 30.10 -18.05 34.71
CA SER A 122 29.40 -18.79 33.62
C SER A 122 28.25 -17.99 33.00
N GLU A 123 27.48 -17.29 33.83
CA GLU A 123 26.36 -16.44 33.35
C GLU A 123 26.88 -15.19 32.61
N LEU A 124 27.94 -14.57 33.10
CA LEU A 124 28.61 -13.44 32.46
C LEU A 124 29.26 -13.85 31.13
N ALA A 125 29.85 -15.04 31.03
CA ALA A 125 30.39 -15.58 29.78
C ALA A 125 29.28 -15.85 28.75
N VAL A 126 28.14 -16.40 29.19
CA VAL A 126 26.96 -16.59 28.33
C VAL A 126 26.36 -15.24 27.86
N LEU A 127 26.30 -14.26 28.75
CA LEU A 127 25.79 -12.92 28.38
C LEU A 127 26.73 -12.21 27.41
N ARG A 128 28.06 -12.27 27.63
CA ARG A 128 29.05 -11.74 26.67
C ARG A 128 28.91 -12.42 25.31
N GLY A 129 28.86 -13.75 25.27
CA GLY A 129 28.67 -14.47 24.01
C GLY A 129 27.36 -14.15 23.29
N ARG A 130 26.28 -13.82 24.03
CA ARG A 130 25.01 -13.35 23.44
C ARG A 130 25.09 -11.92 22.91
N VAL A 131 25.81 -11.04 23.61
CA VAL A 131 26.04 -9.66 23.15
C VAL A 131 26.93 -9.67 21.91
N ASP A 132 28.06 -10.39 21.94
CA ASP A 132 28.96 -10.51 20.79
C ASP A 132 28.26 -11.13 19.58
N ALA A 133 27.39 -12.12 19.80
CA ALA A 133 26.57 -12.72 18.73
C ALA A 133 25.49 -11.73 18.20
N ALA A 134 24.93 -10.90 19.07
CA ALA A 134 23.96 -9.86 18.66
C ALA A 134 24.67 -8.76 17.88
N GLU A 135 25.83 -8.30 18.32
CA GLU A 135 26.66 -7.31 17.61
C GLU A 135 27.13 -7.83 16.24
N ALA A 136 27.57 -9.10 16.18
CA ALA A 136 27.93 -9.72 14.92
C ALA A 136 26.74 -9.82 13.95
N ARG A 137 25.54 -10.15 14.45
CA ARG A 137 24.32 -10.15 13.66
C ARG A 137 23.89 -8.77 13.21
N ILE A 138 24.03 -7.75 14.07
CA ILE A 138 23.76 -6.35 13.72
C ILE A 138 24.73 -5.92 12.61
N GLY A 139 26.04 -6.17 12.77
CA GLY A 139 27.03 -5.85 11.75
C GLY A 139 26.80 -6.59 10.43
N GLN A 140 26.35 -7.84 10.47
CA GLN A 140 26.00 -8.59 9.28
C GLN A 140 24.71 -8.04 8.63
N LEU A 141 23.71 -7.67 9.42
CA LEU A 141 22.48 -7.02 8.91
C LEU A 141 22.78 -5.65 8.30
N GLU A 142 23.62 -4.84 8.95
CA GLU A 142 24.05 -3.54 8.42
C GLU A 142 24.85 -3.68 7.11
N ALA A 143 25.72 -4.67 7.02
CA ALA A 143 26.54 -4.94 5.82
C ALA A 143 25.72 -5.49 4.65
N THR A 144 24.60 -6.20 4.93
CA THR A 144 23.72 -6.77 3.90
C THR A 144 22.49 -5.92 3.63
N GLN A 145 22.20 -4.92 4.45
CA GLN A 145 21.05 -4.06 4.31
C GLN A 145 21.31 -3.02 3.21
N PHE A 146 20.47 -3.03 2.15
CA PHE A 146 20.54 -2.09 1.02
C PHE A 146 20.47 -0.63 1.51
N SER A 147 19.66 -0.33 2.52
CA SER A 147 19.54 0.98 3.16
C SER A 147 18.72 0.86 4.45
N THR A 148 19.03 1.66 5.47
CA THR A 148 18.20 1.76 6.70
C THR A 148 16.88 2.47 6.45
N THR A 149 16.82 3.35 5.45
CA THR A 149 15.64 4.16 5.10
C THR A 149 14.84 3.60 3.93
N THR A 150 15.46 2.78 3.06
CA THR A 150 14.81 2.23 1.87
C THR A 150 14.70 0.71 1.97
N LYS A 151 13.49 0.19 1.80
CA LYS A 151 13.21 -1.25 1.72
C LYS A 151 12.91 -1.62 0.28
N LEU A 152 13.58 -2.65 -0.24
CA LEU A 152 13.24 -3.27 -1.50
C LEU A 152 12.15 -4.31 -1.26
N ARG A 153 11.07 -4.23 -2.04
CA ARG A 153 9.99 -5.23 -2.09
C ARG A 153 9.76 -5.62 -3.52
N GLY A 154 9.93 -6.89 -3.82
CA GLY A 154 9.74 -7.44 -5.16
C GLY A 154 8.48 -8.27 -5.28
N GLU A 155 7.88 -8.24 -6.46
CA GLU A 155 6.85 -9.16 -6.91
C GLU A 155 7.19 -9.61 -8.32
N ALA A 156 7.31 -10.92 -8.54
CA ALA A 156 7.39 -11.53 -9.86
C ALA A 156 6.17 -12.43 -10.06
N THR A 157 5.41 -12.18 -11.10
CA THR A 157 4.21 -12.94 -11.45
C THR A 157 4.41 -13.61 -12.79
N PHE A 158 4.23 -14.92 -12.85
CA PHE A 158 4.23 -15.71 -14.08
C PHE A 158 2.81 -16.17 -14.36
N VAL A 159 2.39 -16.07 -15.61
CA VAL A 159 1.04 -16.45 -16.05
C VAL A 159 1.13 -17.36 -17.27
N LEU A 160 0.68 -18.58 -17.11
CA LEU A 160 0.54 -19.56 -18.18
C LEU A 160 -0.95 -19.76 -18.48
N GLY A 161 -1.41 -19.47 -19.68
CA GLY A 161 -2.81 -19.68 -20.04
C GLY A 161 -3.22 -19.12 -21.38
N GLY A 162 -4.52 -19.18 -21.67
CA GLY A 162 -5.08 -18.73 -22.94
C GLY A 162 -6.60 -18.69 -22.95
N VAL A 163 -7.16 -18.17 -24.01
CA VAL A 163 -8.59 -18.13 -24.32
C VAL A 163 -8.76 -18.78 -25.69
N PRO A 164 -9.04 -20.09 -25.80
CA PRO A 164 -9.18 -20.78 -27.07
C PRO A 164 -10.29 -20.16 -27.95
N GLY A 165 -9.97 -19.95 -29.22
CA GLY A 165 -10.90 -19.35 -30.16
C GLY A 165 -11.15 -17.84 -29.98
N TYR A 166 -10.36 -17.15 -29.16
CA TYR A 166 -10.32 -15.70 -29.11
C TYR A 166 -9.44 -15.22 -30.26
N ASP A 167 -10.02 -14.74 -31.33
CA ASP A 167 -9.27 -14.14 -32.43
C ASP A 167 -9.90 -12.81 -32.84
N THR A 168 -9.03 -11.87 -33.14
CA THR A 168 -9.43 -10.51 -33.50
C THR A 168 -9.35 -10.23 -35.00
N LYS A 169 -8.71 -11.05 -35.81
CA LYS A 169 -8.49 -10.71 -37.25
C LYS A 169 -8.18 -11.85 -38.23
N THR A 170 -7.85 -13.06 -37.84
CA THR A 170 -7.17 -13.97 -38.76
C THR A 170 -7.54 -15.46 -38.66
N ASP A 171 -8.65 -15.84 -38.04
CA ASP A 171 -9.07 -17.25 -37.88
C ASP A 171 -8.01 -18.18 -37.19
N LEU A 172 -7.03 -17.57 -36.48
CA LEU A 172 -6.02 -18.27 -35.73
C LEU A 172 -6.49 -18.43 -34.27
N SER A 173 -6.63 -19.65 -33.82
CA SER A 173 -6.89 -19.97 -32.40
C SER A 173 -5.82 -19.38 -31.54
N THR A 174 -6.19 -18.58 -30.52
CA THR A 174 -5.21 -18.09 -29.53
C THR A 174 -4.58 -19.29 -28.84
N ARG A 175 -3.27 -19.32 -28.86
CA ARG A 175 -2.46 -20.35 -28.20
C ARG A 175 -2.23 -20.02 -26.74
N THR A 176 -1.88 -21.03 -25.96
CA THR A 176 -1.41 -20.84 -24.60
C THR A 176 -0.15 -19.98 -24.60
N ALA A 177 -0.19 -18.86 -23.90
CA ALA A 177 0.94 -17.95 -23.72
C ALA A 177 1.56 -18.10 -22.33
N PHE A 178 2.86 -17.80 -22.23
CA PHE A 178 3.57 -17.72 -20.96
C PHE A 178 4.12 -16.31 -20.78
N ASN A 179 3.45 -15.58 -19.90
CA ASN A 179 3.73 -14.16 -19.66
C ASN A 179 4.33 -13.93 -18.27
N TYR A 180 4.97 -12.77 -18.10
CA TYR A 180 5.45 -12.33 -16.80
C TYR A 180 5.14 -10.85 -16.53
N ASP A 181 5.10 -10.51 -15.24
CA ASP A 181 5.10 -9.14 -14.72
C ASP A 181 6.04 -9.08 -13.51
N VAL A 182 7.03 -8.22 -13.55
CA VAL A 182 7.99 -8.01 -12.46
C VAL A 182 7.87 -6.58 -11.97
N ARG A 183 7.75 -6.42 -10.65
CA ARG A 183 7.65 -5.12 -9.96
C ARG A 183 8.66 -5.06 -8.83
N LEU A 184 9.49 -4.03 -8.84
CA LEU A 184 10.43 -3.72 -7.76
C LEU A 184 10.05 -2.39 -7.14
N ASN A 185 9.63 -2.40 -5.87
CA ASN A 185 9.29 -1.21 -5.11
C ASN A 185 10.46 -0.86 -4.19
N PHE A 186 11.01 0.34 -4.38
CA PHE A 186 11.90 0.99 -3.44
C PHE A 186 11.04 1.87 -2.54
N ASP A 187 10.73 1.37 -1.36
CA ASP A 187 9.90 2.04 -0.36
C ASP A 187 10.81 2.74 0.65
N THR A 188 10.96 4.05 0.49
CA THR A 188 11.80 4.88 1.35
C THR A 188 10.94 5.64 2.34
N SER A 189 11.32 5.63 3.62
CA SER A 189 10.69 6.43 4.67
C SER A 189 11.75 7.30 5.34
N PHE A 190 11.46 8.59 5.46
CA PHE A 190 12.36 9.57 6.09
C PHE A 190 12.00 9.82 7.55
N THR A 191 10.73 9.63 7.90
CA THR A 191 10.19 9.92 9.25
C THR A 191 9.68 8.67 9.97
N GLY A 192 9.77 7.49 9.33
CA GLY A 192 9.21 6.23 9.82
C GLY A 192 7.68 6.11 9.65
N LYS A 193 7.00 7.16 9.19
CA LYS A 193 5.54 7.19 8.97
C LYS A 193 5.14 7.60 7.56
N ASP A 194 6.07 8.04 6.77
CA ASP A 194 5.92 8.47 5.38
C ASP A 194 6.41 7.41 4.41
N LEU A 195 6.14 7.59 3.13
CA LEU A 195 6.51 6.68 2.07
C LEU A 195 6.82 7.45 0.79
N LEU A 196 8.08 7.44 0.37
CA LEU A 196 8.45 7.70 -1.02
C LEU A 196 8.53 6.37 -1.74
N ARG A 197 7.62 6.12 -2.67
CA ARG A 197 7.64 4.91 -3.49
C ARG A 197 8.20 5.20 -4.86
N THR A 198 9.25 4.47 -5.23
CA THR A 198 9.72 4.34 -6.61
C THR A 198 9.49 2.89 -7.03
N ARG A 199 8.63 2.66 -8.05
CA ARG A 199 8.40 1.31 -8.59
C ARG A 199 9.01 1.20 -9.97
N LEU A 200 9.88 0.23 -10.14
CA LEU A 200 10.31 -0.26 -11.43
C LEU A 200 9.42 -1.44 -11.84
N ARG A 201 9.08 -1.51 -13.11
CA ARG A 201 8.24 -2.59 -13.66
C ARG A 201 8.72 -3.00 -15.03
N SER A 202 8.65 -4.30 -15.31
CA SER A 202 8.82 -4.90 -16.64
C SER A 202 7.79 -6.00 -16.85
N SER A 203 7.26 -6.12 -18.06
CA SER A 203 6.17 -7.05 -18.38
C SER A 203 6.15 -7.34 -19.88
N ASN A 204 5.78 -8.57 -20.26
CA ASN A 204 5.63 -8.98 -21.66
C ASN A 204 4.17 -9.19 -22.10
N PHE A 205 3.20 -8.64 -21.38
CA PHE A 205 1.79 -8.69 -21.75
C PHE A 205 1.50 -7.64 -22.83
N SER A 206 1.83 -7.89 -24.07
CA SER A 206 1.67 -6.92 -25.15
C SER A 206 0.42 -7.12 -26.02
N ALA A 207 -0.21 -8.28 -25.96
CA ALA A 207 -1.27 -8.68 -26.89
C ALA A 207 -2.56 -9.13 -26.19
N ASP A 208 -3.65 -9.13 -26.97
CA ASP A 208 -4.88 -9.83 -26.62
C ASP A 208 -4.64 -11.33 -26.40
N PRO A 209 -5.43 -11.98 -25.56
CA PRO A 209 -6.57 -11.44 -24.82
C PRO A 209 -6.20 -10.80 -23.48
N PHE A 210 -4.98 -10.96 -22.97
CA PHE A 210 -4.61 -10.65 -21.59
C PHE A 210 -4.08 -9.23 -21.39
N GLY A 211 -3.42 -8.65 -22.40
CA GLY A 211 -2.75 -7.36 -22.31
C GLY A 211 -3.63 -6.16 -22.67
N SER A 212 -4.52 -6.30 -23.61
CA SER A 212 -5.31 -5.19 -24.13
C SER A 212 -6.25 -4.58 -23.09
N SER A 213 -6.30 -3.26 -23.04
CA SER A 213 -7.19 -2.52 -22.12
C SER A 213 -8.67 -2.62 -22.49
N SER A 214 -8.98 -3.04 -23.72
CA SER A 214 -10.33 -3.22 -24.22
C SER A 214 -10.81 -4.69 -24.15
N SER A 215 -9.94 -5.63 -23.78
CA SER A 215 -10.29 -7.03 -23.66
C SER A 215 -11.07 -7.33 -22.38
N LEU A 216 -12.16 -8.09 -22.51
CA LEU A 216 -12.91 -8.66 -21.37
C LEU A 216 -12.03 -9.60 -20.50
N PHE A 217 -11.01 -10.20 -21.11
CA PHE A 217 -10.09 -11.12 -20.46
C PHE A 217 -8.80 -10.47 -19.98
N LYS A 218 -8.77 -9.12 -19.93
CA LYS A 218 -7.61 -8.41 -19.40
C LYS A 218 -7.29 -8.87 -17.99
N LEU A 219 -6.03 -9.29 -17.78
CA LEU A 219 -5.53 -9.65 -16.46
C LEU A 219 -5.11 -8.40 -15.67
N ASP A 220 -5.26 -8.45 -14.35
CA ASP A 220 -4.83 -7.35 -13.46
C ASP A 220 -3.33 -7.08 -13.53
N LYS A 221 -2.55 -8.15 -13.69
CA LYS A 221 -1.10 -8.06 -13.82
C LYS A 221 -0.62 -7.63 -15.20
N ALA A 222 -1.50 -7.71 -16.20
CA ALA A 222 -1.14 -7.28 -17.54
C ALA A 222 -1.05 -5.75 -17.63
N ASP A 223 0.12 -5.25 -17.96
CA ASP A 223 0.36 -3.84 -18.25
C ASP A 223 0.62 -3.67 -19.74
N ASN A 224 -0.29 -2.98 -20.40
CA ASN A 224 -0.17 -2.67 -21.82
C ASN A 224 0.30 -1.23 -22.08
N THR A 225 0.57 -0.44 -21.04
CA THR A 225 1.11 0.91 -21.21
C THR A 225 2.53 0.88 -21.79
N GLN A 226 3.09 -0.33 -21.92
CA GLN A 226 4.42 -0.63 -22.42
C GLN A 226 4.38 -1.41 -23.76
N SER A 227 3.24 -1.46 -24.44
CA SER A 227 3.04 -2.31 -25.64
C SER A 227 4.08 -2.04 -26.76
N ASP A 228 4.64 -0.84 -26.80
CA ASP A 228 5.63 -0.45 -27.82
C ASP A 228 7.08 -0.70 -27.39
N ILE A 229 7.30 -1.13 -26.13
CA ILE A 229 8.63 -1.14 -25.52
C ILE A 229 9.01 -2.54 -24.99
N GLY A 230 8.27 -3.58 -25.26
CA GLY A 230 8.42 -4.97 -24.77
C GLY A 230 9.68 -5.24 -23.93
N ASP A 231 9.52 -5.84 -22.75
CA ASP A 231 10.61 -6.23 -21.83
C ASP A 231 11.45 -5.09 -21.21
N ASN A 232 11.16 -3.82 -21.50
CA ASN A 232 11.88 -2.70 -20.90
C ASN A 232 11.49 -2.46 -19.45
N VAL A 233 12.44 -1.99 -18.66
CA VAL A 233 12.21 -1.57 -17.26
C VAL A 233 11.86 -0.10 -17.24
N VAL A 234 10.71 0.23 -16.67
CA VAL A 234 10.23 1.60 -16.56
C VAL A 234 9.88 1.98 -15.13
N ILE A 235 9.86 3.28 -14.86
CA ILE A 235 9.27 3.81 -13.63
C ILE A 235 7.75 3.78 -13.78
N ASP A 236 7.11 2.81 -13.12
CA ASP A 236 5.66 2.62 -13.12
C ASP A 236 4.95 3.47 -12.05
N ARG A 237 5.65 3.82 -10.96
CA ARG A 237 5.17 4.70 -9.88
C ARG A 237 6.31 5.53 -9.33
N LEU A 238 6.00 6.79 -9.05
CA LEU A 238 6.87 7.70 -8.32
C LEU A 238 6.00 8.71 -7.58
N TYR A 239 5.85 8.53 -6.26
CA TYR A 239 5.03 9.40 -5.44
C TYR A 239 5.47 9.39 -3.98
N TYR A 240 5.09 10.43 -3.27
CA TYR A 240 5.29 10.58 -1.84
C TYR A 240 3.96 10.60 -1.09
N GLN A 241 3.88 9.81 -0.02
CA GLN A 241 2.75 9.76 0.90
C GLN A 241 3.20 10.12 2.30
N PHE A 242 2.41 10.92 2.99
CA PHE A 242 2.68 11.26 4.38
C PHE A 242 1.37 11.40 5.18
N PRO A 243 1.40 11.05 6.47
CA PRO A 243 0.24 11.19 7.34
C PRO A 243 0.01 12.64 7.72
N ALA A 244 -1.27 13.03 7.84
CA ALA A 244 -1.70 14.34 8.29
C ALA A 244 -2.85 14.21 9.32
N PHE A 245 -3.19 15.29 10.00
CA PHE A 245 -4.32 15.36 10.94
C PHE A 245 -4.31 14.22 11.98
N ASN A 246 -3.21 14.08 12.73
CA ASN A 246 -2.99 13.03 13.73
C ASN A 246 -3.13 11.60 13.15
N ASN A 247 -2.54 11.36 11.98
CA ASN A 247 -2.59 10.11 11.21
C ASN A 247 -4.01 9.70 10.75
N ARG A 248 -4.97 10.63 10.72
CA ARG A 248 -6.32 10.37 10.20
C ARG A 248 -6.42 10.57 8.69
N ALA A 249 -5.52 11.32 8.09
CA ALA A 249 -5.45 11.47 6.65
C ALA A 249 -4.10 11.02 6.13
N THR A 250 -4.10 10.44 4.92
CA THR A 250 -2.93 10.21 4.10
C THR A 250 -2.96 11.19 2.93
N LEU A 251 -1.96 12.04 2.85
CA LEU A 251 -1.76 12.93 1.72
C LEU A 251 -0.77 12.27 0.75
N THR A 252 -1.06 12.37 -0.52
CA THR A 252 -0.23 11.76 -1.59
C THR A 252 -0.01 12.79 -2.68
N ALA A 253 1.22 12.87 -3.20
CA ALA A 253 1.53 13.66 -4.39
C ALA A 253 2.70 13.02 -5.14
N GLY A 254 2.71 13.11 -6.45
CA GLY A 254 3.82 12.62 -7.25
C GLY A 254 3.64 12.78 -8.74
N PRO A 255 4.74 12.71 -9.50
CA PRO A 255 4.70 12.81 -10.95
C PRO A 255 4.10 11.55 -11.61
N LYS A 256 4.04 10.40 -10.90
CA LYS A 256 3.45 9.16 -11.43
C LYS A 256 2.75 8.38 -10.33
N VAL A 257 1.47 8.72 -10.09
CA VAL A 257 0.62 8.10 -9.08
C VAL A 257 -0.67 7.60 -9.73
N ARG A 258 -1.25 6.54 -9.20
CA ARG A 258 -2.51 5.98 -9.67
C ARG A 258 -3.67 6.42 -8.76
N ASN A 259 -4.80 6.82 -9.34
CA ASN A 259 -5.96 7.28 -8.58
C ASN A 259 -6.44 6.26 -7.52
N THR A 260 -6.38 4.95 -7.84
CA THR A 260 -6.77 3.88 -6.89
C THR A 260 -5.79 3.67 -5.75
N GLU A 261 -4.56 4.18 -5.82
CA GLU A 261 -3.60 4.18 -4.71
C GLU A 261 -3.89 5.30 -3.69
N MET A 262 -4.70 6.26 -4.08
CA MET A 262 -5.18 7.38 -3.26
C MET A 262 -6.64 7.23 -2.84
N ALA A 263 -7.26 6.07 -3.10
CA ALA A 263 -8.67 5.79 -2.83
C ALA A 263 -8.84 4.50 -2.03
N TRP A 264 -9.97 4.36 -1.39
CA TRP A 264 -10.40 3.10 -0.79
C TRP A 264 -11.43 2.42 -1.70
N VAL A 265 -11.08 1.25 -2.24
CA VAL A 265 -12.00 0.44 -3.06
C VAL A 265 -12.62 -0.65 -2.17
N PRO A 266 -13.89 -0.49 -1.72
CA PRO A 266 -14.54 -1.44 -0.84
C PRO A 266 -14.85 -2.76 -1.56
N SER A 267 -14.06 -3.77 -1.26
CA SER A 267 -14.27 -5.14 -1.74
C SER A 267 -13.53 -6.12 -0.84
N ALA A 268 -14.16 -7.21 -0.49
CA ALA A 268 -13.53 -8.38 0.13
C ALA A 268 -13.10 -9.43 -0.90
N TYR A 269 -13.52 -9.28 -2.16
CA TYR A 269 -13.10 -10.14 -3.26
C TYR A 269 -11.74 -9.70 -3.81
N LYS A 270 -10.75 -10.60 -3.82
CA LYS A 270 -9.36 -10.34 -4.21
C LYS A 270 -8.78 -11.53 -4.96
N SER A 271 -9.13 -11.65 -6.25
CA SER A 271 -8.65 -12.76 -7.09
C SER A 271 -7.23 -12.56 -7.61
N ASP A 272 -6.83 -11.32 -7.87
CA ASP A 272 -5.62 -10.94 -8.62
C ASP A 272 -5.57 -11.49 -10.06
N ILE A 273 -6.70 -11.88 -10.65
CA ILE A 273 -6.81 -12.46 -12.01
C ILE A 273 -7.39 -11.44 -12.98
N LEU A 274 -8.72 -11.38 -13.14
CA LEU A 274 -9.31 -10.44 -14.11
C LEU A 274 -9.37 -9.02 -13.55
N ASP A 275 -8.90 -8.09 -14.37
CA ASP A 275 -8.82 -6.66 -14.04
C ASP A 275 -10.17 -6.04 -13.63
N PHE A 276 -11.26 -6.46 -14.27
CA PHE A 276 -12.61 -6.00 -13.98
C PHE A 276 -13.01 -6.26 -12.52
N PHE A 277 -12.77 -7.46 -12.01
CA PHE A 277 -13.12 -7.82 -10.63
C PHE A 277 -12.19 -7.18 -9.60
N GLN A 278 -10.95 -6.85 -9.98
CA GLN A 278 -9.99 -6.16 -9.09
C GLN A 278 -10.37 -4.70 -8.79
N VAL A 279 -11.04 -4.04 -9.71
CA VAL A 279 -11.60 -2.70 -9.49
C VAL A 279 -13.02 -2.77 -8.93
N ALA A 280 -13.36 -3.91 -8.30
CA ALA A 280 -14.66 -4.19 -7.71
C ALA A 280 -15.82 -3.94 -8.69
N GLY A 281 -15.68 -4.35 -9.96
CA GLY A 281 -16.71 -4.22 -10.97
C GLY A 281 -17.13 -2.78 -11.31
N ALA A 282 -16.38 -1.78 -10.90
CA ALA A 282 -16.69 -0.37 -11.13
C ALA A 282 -15.55 0.37 -11.86
N PRO A 283 -15.14 -0.08 -13.05
CA PRO A 283 -14.00 0.48 -13.76
C PRO A 283 -14.23 1.92 -14.23
N GLY A 284 -15.48 2.38 -14.36
CA GLY A 284 -15.82 3.75 -14.68
C GLY A 284 -15.38 4.77 -13.62
N VAL A 285 -15.29 4.34 -12.35
CA VAL A 285 -14.82 5.15 -11.22
C VAL A 285 -13.38 4.83 -10.85
N TYR A 286 -13.07 3.55 -10.62
CA TYR A 286 -11.74 3.08 -10.25
C TYR A 286 -10.92 2.70 -11.49
N ASN A 287 -10.81 3.64 -12.43
CA ASN A 287 -10.29 3.41 -13.79
C ASN A 287 -8.77 3.22 -13.87
N LYS A 288 -8.05 3.23 -12.74
CA LYS A 288 -6.59 3.11 -12.69
C LYS A 288 -5.85 4.20 -13.47
N ALA A 289 -6.44 5.40 -13.62
CA ALA A 289 -5.74 6.55 -14.21
C ALA A 289 -4.43 6.79 -13.48
N THR A 290 -3.35 6.93 -14.23
CA THR A 290 -1.98 7.04 -13.72
C THR A 290 -1.27 8.20 -14.41
N GLY A 291 -0.63 9.08 -13.65
CA GLY A 291 0.07 10.26 -14.15
C GLY A 291 0.49 11.17 -13.01
N ALA A 292 0.76 12.43 -13.32
CA ALA A 292 1.02 13.45 -12.31
C ALA A 292 -0.25 13.68 -11.48
N GLY A 293 -0.13 13.61 -10.15
CA GLY A 293 -1.33 13.70 -9.33
C GLY A 293 -1.10 13.90 -7.85
N PHE A 294 -2.19 14.19 -7.16
CA PHE A 294 -2.22 14.38 -5.73
C PHE A 294 -3.60 13.98 -5.16
N GLY A 295 -3.64 13.71 -3.87
CA GLY A 295 -4.90 13.34 -3.22
C GLY A 295 -4.79 13.28 -1.72
N ALA A 296 -5.95 13.19 -1.10
CA ALA A 296 -6.13 13.01 0.33
C ALA A 296 -7.15 11.91 0.59
N LEU A 297 -6.78 10.96 1.43
CA LEU A 297 -7.69 9.95 1.96
C LEU A 297 -7.76 10.09 3.47
N TRP A 298 -8.92 10.49 3.97
CA TRP A 298 -9.19 10.63 5.39
C TRP A 298 -10.03 9.47 5.91
N SER A 299 -9.77 9.04 7.14
CA SER A 299 -10.57 8.06 7.85
C SER A 299 -10.73 8.44 9.31
N GLN A 300 -11.94 8.25 9.83
CA GLN A 300 -12.25 8.52 11.23
C GLN A 300 -11.42 7.64 12.19
N GLY A 301 -11.10 6.41 11.75
CA GLY A 301 -10.33 5.43 12.49
C GLY A 301 -10.26 4.11 11.75
N LYS A 302 -10.03 3.00 12.48
CA LYS A 302 -10.12 1.64 11.90
C LYS A 302 -11.52 1.34 11.41
N THR A 303 -12.54 1.85 12.12
CA THR A 303 -13.96 1.86 11.77
C THR A 303 -14.47 3.30 11.73
N GLY A 304 -15.53 3.55 10.99
CA GLY A 304 -16.16 4.87 10.87
C GLY A 304 -16.14 5.41 9.44
N LEU A 305 -16.34 6.70 9.33
CA LEU A 305 -16.38 7.39 8.04
C LEU A 305 -15.02 7.38 7.36
N VAL A 306 -15.05 7.24 6.04
CA VAL A 306 -13.92 7.37 5.12
C VAL A 306 -14.32 8.36 4.04
N ALA A 307 -13.48 9.34 3.77
CA ALA A 307 -13.66 10.29 2.69
C ALA A 307 -12.34 10.50 1.94
N GLY A 308 -12.40 10.61 0.64
CA GLY A 308 -11.21 10.80 -0.18
C GLY A 308 -11.49 11.66 -1.40
N VAL A 309 -10.46 12.36 -1.83
CA VAL A 309 -10.44 13.07 -3.10
C VAL A 309 -9.05 12.97 -3.70
N ASN A 310 -8.99 12.72 -5.00
CA ASN A 310 -7.73 12.73 -5.71
C ASN A 310 -7.89 13.29 -7.12
N TYR A 311 -6.77 13.70 -7.65
CA TYR A 311 -6.61 14.29 -8.98
C TYR A 311 -5.42 13.62 -9.67
N VAL A 312 -5.58 13.26 -10.93
CA VAL A 312 -4.52 12.71 -11.78
C VAL A 312 -4.65 13.31 -13.17
N ALA A 313 -3.57 13.87 -13.68
CA ALA A 313 -3.38 14.25 -15.07
C ALA A 313 -2.52 13.18 -15.76
N GLN A 314 -3.09 12.43 -16.71
CA GLN A 314 -2.38 11.27 -17.30
C GLN A 314 -1.18 11.71 -18.16
N ASN A 315 -1.31 12.86 -18.84
CA ASN A 315 -0.25 13.48 -19.65
C ASN A 315 0.30 14.76 -18.97
N GLY A 316 0.26 14.80 -17.61
CA GLY A 316 0.71 15.97 -16.87
C GLY A 316 2.22 16.19 -16.85
N ASP A 317 2.99 15.28 -17.42
CA ASP A 317 4.44 15.38 -17.68
C ASP A 317 4.77 16.07 -19.01
N ASP A 318 3.78 16.27 -19.87
CA ASP A 318 3.93 17.02 -21.12
C ASP A 318 3.76 18.52 -20.85
N SER A 319 4.77 19.31 -21.26
CA SER A 319 4.77 20.76 -21.07
C SER A 319 3.75 21.50 -21.96
N GLU A 320 3.25 20.88 -23.03
CA GLU A 320 2.25 21.47 -23.91
C GLU A 320 0.85 21.39 -23.29
N THR A 321 0.54 20.32 -22.56
CA THR A 321 -0.75 20.12 -21.87
C THR A 321 -0.68 20.50 -20.39
N GLY A 322 0.42 20.20 -19.71
CA GLY A 322 0.62 20.51 -18.30
C GLY A 322 -0.29 19.73 -17.34
N VAL A 323 -0.18 20.02 -16.05
CA VAL A 323 -0.87 19.25 -15.02
C VAL A 323 -2.36 19.63 -14.90
N PHE A 324 -2.74 20.86 -15.21
CA PHE A 324 -4.08 21.40 -14.95
C PHE A 324 -4.92 21.71 -16.18
N ASP A 325 -4.43 21.34 -17.36
CA ASP A 325 -5.17 21.53 -18.60
C ASP A 325 -6.17 20.40 -18.82
N GLU A 326 -7.31 20.73 -19.45
CA GLU A 326 -8.37 19.75 -19.73
C GLU A 326 -7.93 18.68 -20.74
N THR A 327 -6.93 18.98 -21.57
CA THR A 327 -6.38 18.05 -22.55
C THR A 327 -5.34 17.10 -21.97
N SER A 328 -4.95 17.29 -20.70
CA SER A 328 -3.96 16.46 -20.01
C SER A 328 -4.46 15.07 -19.57
N GLY A 329 -5.68 14.68 -19.91
CA GLY A 329 -6.28 13.45 -19.37
C GLY A 329 -6.64 13.59 -17.91
N LEU A 330 -7.28 14.71 -17.56
CA LEU A 330 -7.68 15.04 -16.21
C LEU A 330 -8.66 14.01 -15.67
N ASN A 331 -8.35 13.46 -14.49
CA ASN A 331 -9.18 12.50 -13.78
C ASN A 331 -9.28 12.89 -12.32
N THR A 332 -10.46 13.28 -11.87
CA THR A 332 -10.75 13.57 -10.47
C THR A 332 -11.65 12.50 -9.90
N LEU A 333 -11.29 11.95 -8.74
CA LEU A 333 -12.11 10.98 -8.02
C LEU A 333 -12.40 11.49 -6.62
N ALA A 334 -13.67 11.51 -6.25
CA ALA A 334 -14.15 11.79 -4.90
C ALA A 334 -14.92 10.59 -4.36
N GLN A 335 -14.78 10.29 -3.09
CA GLN A 335 -15.51 9.21 -2.46
C GLN A 335 -15.88 9.52 -1.02
N ILE A 336 -16.99 8.92 -0.58
CA ILE A 336 -17.42 8.89 0.81
C ILE A 336 -17.93 7.49 1.13
N GLY A 337 -17.62 7.00 2.32
CA GLY A 337 -18.07 5.67 2.73
C GLY A 337 -17.97 5.46 4.22
N TYR A 338 -18.37 4.29 4.64
CA TYR A 338 -18.30 3.84 6.02
C TYR A 338 -17.63 2.46 6.10
N ARG A 339 -16.65 2.35 6.96
CA ARG A 339 -15.94 1.10 7.27
C ARG A 339 -16.41 0.59 8.62
N GLY A 340 -17.18 -0.49 8.63
CA GLY A 340 -17.54 -1.23 9.83
C GLY A 340 -16.44 -2.22 10.24
N THR A 341 -16.71 -3.03 11.26
CA THR A 341 -15.75 -4.05 11.73
C THR A 341 -15.53 -5.15 10.69
N ASN A 342 -16.60 -5.62 10.11
CA ASN A 342 -16.60 -6.73 9.14
C ASN A 342 -17.38 -6.44 7.85
N TRP A 343 -17.71 -5.19 7.59
CA TRP A 343 -18.37 -4.72 6.38
C TRP A 343 -17.89 -3.33 6.02
N GLY A 344 -18.16 -2.92 4.83
CA GLY A 344 -17.93 -1.56 4.39
C GLY A 344 -18.70 -1.25 3.13
N ALA A 345 -19.03 0.03 2.95
CA ALA A 345 -19.68 0.54 1.75
C ALA A 345 -19.17 1.94 1.44
N ALA A 346 -19.09 2.26 0.15
CA ALA A 346 -18.75 3.60 -0.29
C ALA A 346 -19.49 3.95 -1.58
N PHE A 347 -19.71 5.25 -1.74
CA PHE A 347 -20.08 5.90 -2.98
C PHE A 347 -18.84 6.59 -3.54
N GLY A 348 -18.56 6.38 -4.81
CA GLY A 348 -17.49 7.01 -5.57
C GLY A 348 -18.05 7.81 -6.73
N TYR A 349 -17.47 8.98 -6.97
CA TYR A 349 -17.71 9.84 -8.11
C TYR A 349 -16.40 10.13 -8.84
N ARG A 350 -16.39 10.01 -10.15
CA ARG A 350 -15.24 10.38 -10.98
C ARG A 350 -15.67 11.34 -12.09
N TYR A 351 -14.89 12.39 -12.29
CA TYR A 351 -14.95 13.26 -13.47
C TYR A 351 -13.69 13.04 -14.31
N GLY A 352 -13.84 12.99 -15.62
CA GLY A 352 -12.72 12.86 -16.55
C GLY A 352 -12.92 13.70 -17.80
N THR A 353 -11.80 14.17 -18.35
CA THR A 353 -11.76 14.95 -19.61
C THR A 353 -11.05 14.17 -20.71
N GLU A 354 -10.87 14.75 -21.85
CA GLU A 354 -10.12 14.25 -23.00
C GLU A 354 -8.85 13.49 -22.60
N GLY A 355 -8.59 12.35 -23.18
CA GLY A 355 -7.47 11.47 -22.83
C GLY A 355 -7.72 10.54 -21.64
N THR A 356 -8.78 10.77 -20.85
CA THR A 356 -9.14 9.88 -19.74
C THR A 356 -9.79 8.61 -20.22
N ARG A 357 -9.40 7.46 -19.68
CA ARG A 357 -10.05 6.18 -19.94
C ARG A 357 -11.33 6.05 -19.12
N VAL A 358 -12.46 5.80 -19.79
CA VAL A 358 -13.72 5.40 -19.14
C VAL A 358 -13.80 3.90 -18.90
N ARG A 359 -12.82 3.14 -19.46
CA ARG A 359 -12.67 1.68 -19.31
C ARG A 359 -13.91 0.88 -19.74
N THR A 360 -14.48 1.25 -20.87
CA THR A 360 -15.43 0.38 -21.55
C THR A 360 -14.65 -0.73 -22.25
N TYR A 361 -15.13 -1.96 -22.15
CA TYR A 361 -14.50 -3.14 -22.74
C TYR A 361 -15.12 -3.37 -24.15
N ASN A 362 -14.58 -2.67 -25.13
CA ASN A 362 -15.18 -2.62 -26.48
C ASN A 362 -14.62 -3.67 -27.44
N GLY A 363 -13.98 -4.72 -27.00
CA GLY A 363 -13.65 -5.95 -27.73
C GLY A 363 -12.78 -5.83 -28.99
N LEU A 364 -13.05 -4.96 -29.95
CA LEU A 364 -12.34 -4.88 -31.23
C LEU A 364 -11.99 -3.45 -31.64
N ASN A 365 -10.84 -3.28 -32.32
CA ASN A 365 -10.39 -2.07 -32.97
C ASN A 365 -9.82 -0.92 -32.10
N GLY A 366 -9.30 -1.22 -30.90
CA GLY A 366 -8.50 -0.23 -30.17
C GLY A 366 -9.24 0.98 -29.59
N ALA A 367 -10.57 0.98 -29.65
CA ALA A 367 -11.38 1.96 -28.94
C ALA A 367 -11.35 1.61 -27.44
N SER A 368 -10.32 2.08 -26.75
CA SER A 368 -10.08 1.81 -25.33
C SER A 368 -11.09 2.49 -24.39
N GLY A 369 -12.20 3.00 -24.90
CA GLY A 369 -13.08 3.88 -24.16
C GLY A 369 -12.35 5.11 -23.61
N THR A 370 -11.40 5.64 -24.35
CA THR A 370 -10.69 6.87 -24.01
C THR A 370 -11.47 8.05 -24.58
N LEU A 371 -11.70 9.06 -23.76
CA LEU A 371 -12.36 10.29 -24.16
C LEU A 371 -11.54 11.02 -25.21
N VAL A 372 -12.19 11.45 -26.29
CA VAL A 372 -11.57 12.23 -27.38
C VAL A 372 -11.76 13.74 -27.14
N PRO A 373 -11.10 14.60 -27.94
CA PRO A 373 -11.23 16.04 -27.86
C PRO A 373 -12.68 16.51 -27.75
N GLY A 374 -12.96 17.34 -26.75
CA GLY A 374 -14.29 17.88 -26.47
C GLY A 374 -15.24 16.94 -25.72
N GLN A 375 -14.79 15.75 -25.33
CA GLN A 375 -15.57 14.83 -24.49
C GLN A 375 -15.21 14.97 -23.00
N THR A 376 -16.22 14.80 -22.16
CA THR A 376 -16.09 14.64 -20.71
C THR A 376 -16.92 13.45 -20.24
N SER A 377 -16.57 12.90 -19.07
CA SER A 377 -17.36 11.81 -18.49
C SER A 377 -17.54 11.95 -16.99
N ASN A 378 -18.69 11.47 -16.50
CA ASN A 378 -19.03 11.36 -15.10
C ASN A 378 -19.29 9.90 -14.77
N GLY A 379 -18.46 9.34 -13.91
CA GLY A 379 -18.59 7.98 -13.43
C GLY A 379 -19.07 7.96 -11.98
N TYR A 380 -19.97 7.05 -11.67
CA TYR A 380 -20.53 6.84 -10.34
C TYR A 380 -20.42 5.36 -9.97
N ALA A 381 -20.21 5.06 -8.70
CA ALA A 381 -20.22 3.69 -8.23
C ALA A 381 -20.67 3.59 -6.78
N ILE A 382 -21.41 2.52 -6.49
CA ILE A 382 -21.72 2.08 -5.14
C ILE A 382 -21.08 0.72 -4.97
N ASN A 383 -20.23 0.60 -3.96
CA ASN A 383 -19.52 -0.63 -3.63
C ASN A 383 -19.79 -0.99 -2.18
N ALA A 384 -20.03 -2.28 -1.91
CA ALA A 384 -20.19 -2.79 -0.57
C ALA A 384 -19.57 -4.18 -0.43
N TYR A 385 -19.13 -4.50 0.77
CA TYR A 385 -18.70 -5.84 1.13
C TYR A 385 -19.10 -6.19 2.55
N TRP A 386 -19.22 -7.47 2.79
CA TRP A 386 -19.28 -8.07 4.10
C TRP A 386 -18.34 -9.27 4.15
N GLN A 387 -17.69 -9.48 5.30
CA GLN A 387 -16.81 -10.63 5.53
C GLN A 387 -17.10 -11.24 6.90
N PRO A 388 -17.04 -12.56 7.05
CA PRO A 388 -17.20 -13.20 8.34
C PRO A 388 -16.02 -12.84 9.26
N THR A 389 -16.26 -12.88 10.57
CA THR A 389 -15.23 -12.62 11.58
C THR A 389 -14.20 -13.74 11.69
N GLN A 390 -14.55 -14.92 11.22
CA GLN A 390 -13.70 -16.11 11.21
C GLN A 390 -13.76 -16.77 9.83
N SER A 391 -12.64 -17.34 9.39
CA SER A 391 -12.60 -18.18 8.19
C SER A 391 -13.43 -19.46 8.39
N GLY A 392 -14.07 -19.94 7.34
CA GLY A 392 -14.92 -21.13 7.38
C GLY A 392 -15.77 -21.29 6.13
N TRP A 393 -16.90 -21.99 6.27
CA TRP A 393 -17.83 -22.24 5.16
C TRP A 393 -18.58 -21.00 4.65
N VAL A 394 -18.68 -19.97 5.48
CA VAL A 394 -19.37 -18.73 5.10
C VAL A 394 -18.38 -17.84 4.33
N PRO A 395 -18.65 -17.52 3.04
CA PRO A 395 -17.79 -16.66 2.28
C PRO A 395 -17.92 -15.19 2.68
N SER A 396 -16.93 -14.39 2.39
CA SER A 396 -17.12 -12.95 2.23
C SER A 396 -17.93 -12.66 0.98
N ILE A 397 -18.71 -11.59 1.01
CA ILE A 397 -19.57 -11.15 -0.10
C ILE A 397 -19.14 -9.75 -0.49
N SER A 398 -19.02 -9.51 -1.78
CA SER A 398 -18.78 -8.17 -2.33
C SER A 398 -19.74 -7.92 -3.47
N ALA A 399 -20.26 -6.72 -3.57
CA ALA A 399 -21.13 -6.30 -4.66
C ALA A 399 -20.90 -4.84 -5.01
N SER A 400 -21.10 -4.50 -6.27
CA SER A 400 -21.09 -3.14 -6.74
C SER A 400 -22.01 -2.92 -7.92
N TYR A 401 -22.35 -1.65 -8.09
CA TYR A 401 -22.99 -1.13 -9.29
C TYR A 401 -22.32 0.18 -9.69
N GLY A 402 -21.96 0.30 -10.95
CA GLY A 402 -21.34 1.47 -11.52
C GLY A 402 -22.05 1.93 -12.79
N TRP A 403 -22.09 3.25 -13.00
CA TRP A 403 -22.56 3.82 -14.26
C TRP A 403 -21.68 5.01 -14.63
N ASN A 404 -21.58 5.24 -15.92
CA ASN A 404 -20.76 6.29 -16.47
C ASN A 404 -21.54 6.98 -17.61
N THR A 405 -21.55 8.31 -17.58
CA THR A 405 -22.15 9.13 -18.64
C THR A 405 -21.05 9.89 -19.37
N VAL A 406 -21.16 9.96 -20.68
CA VAL A 406 -20.23 10.68 -21.55
C VAL A 406 -20.98 11.83 -22.21
N SER A 407 -20.37 13.00 -22.26
CA SER A 407 -20.93 14.21 -22.85
C SER A 407 -19.92 14.80 -23.83
N GLY A 408 -20.39 15.48 -24.87
CA GLY A 408 -19.56 16.13 -25.88
C GLY A 408 -19.76 15.58 -27.29
N THR A 409 -18.75 15.66 -28.12
CA THR A 409 -18.82 15.21 -29.54
C THR A 409 -19.03 13.69 -29.63
N GLU A 410 -19.84 13.25 -30.59
CA GLU A 410 -20.05 11.82 -30.87
C GLU A 410 -18.72 11.10 -31.17
N SER A 411 -18.46 10.02 -30.47
CA SER A 411 -17.23 9.26 -30.59
C SER A 411 -17.31 7.89 -29.94
N ALA A 412 -16.20 7.17 -29.96
CA ALA A 412 -16.03 5.80 -29.48
C ALA A 412 -16.29 5.57 -27.98
N ALA A 413 -16.31 6.59 -27.14
CA ALA A 413 -16.68 6.48 -25.73
C ALA A 413 -18.15 6.85 -25.56
N THR A 414 -18.94 5.95 -24.99
CA THR A 414 -20.37 6.07 -24.79
C THR A 414 -20.75 5.85 -23.33
N ASP A 415 -22.00 6.13 -22.99
CA ASP A 415 -22.57 5.78 -21.69
C ASP A 415 -22.45 4.28 -21.44
N SER A 416 -22.27 3.90 -20.18
CA SER A 416 -22.06 2.50 -19.84
C SER A 416 -22.47 2.19 -18.40
N GLN A 417 -22.81 0.94 -18.15
CA GLN A 417 -23.17 0.41 -16.85
C GLN A 417 -22.34 -0.83 -16.53
N SER A 418 -22.15 -1.10 -15.27
CA SER A 418 -21.46 -2.31 -14.80
C SER A 418 -21.99 -2.73 -13.45
N TRP A 419 -21.96 -4.03 -13.19
CA TRP A 419 -22.22 -4.56 -11.86
C TRP A 419 -21.33 -5.78 -11.59
N PHE A 420 -21.18 -6.10 -10.33
CA PHE A 420 -20.37 -7.21 -9.86
C PHE A 420 -20.94 -7.79 -8.58
N ALA A 421 -20.88 -9.10 -8.46
CA ALA A 421 -21.11 -9.85 -7.24
C ALA A 421 -20.01 -10.93 -7.09
N GLY A 422 -19.35 -10.98 -5.95
CA GLY A 422 -18.27 -11.93 -5.69
C GLY A 422 -18.37 -12.55 -4.30
N LEU A 423 -18.06 -13.84 -4.25
CA LEU A 423 -17.94 -14.65 -3.04
C LEU A 423 -16.49 -15.11 -2.91
N GLN A 424 -15.92 -14.98 -1.73
CA GLN A 424 -14.58 -15.47 -1.46
C GLN A 424 -14.49 -16.14 -0.10
N TRP A 425 -13.89 -17.31 -0.09
CA TRP A 425 -13.55 -18.08 1.11
C TRP A 425 -12.06 -17.94 1.42
N SER A 426 -11.76 -17.71 2.68
CA SER A 426 -10.38 -17.69 3.20
C SER A 426 -10.07 -19.00 3.90
N ASP A 427 -8.78 -19.37 3.90
CA ASP A 427 -8.25 -20.57 4.56
C ASP A 427 -8.87 -21.89 4.08
N VAL A 428 -9.24 -21.97 2.80
CA VAL A 428 -9.86 -23.15 2.19
C VAL A 428 -8.86 -24.30 2.17
N PHE A 429 -9.20 -25.42 2.80
CA PHE A 429 -8.39 -26.63 2.99
C PHE A 429 -7.11 -26.43 3.82
N ALA A 430 -6.46 -25.26 3.76
CA ALA A 430 -5.30 -24.92 4.54
C ALA A 430 -5.21 -23.41 4.78
N LYS A 431 -4.56 -23.01 5.86
CA LYS A 431 -4.34 -21.60 6.21
C LYS A 431 -3.56 -20.88 5.10
N GLY A 432 -4.04 -19.70 4.72
CA GLY A 432 -3.45 -18.86 3.67
C GLY A 432 -4.00 -19.13 2.27
N ASN A 433 -4.69 -20.26 2.04
CA ASN A 433 -5.37 -20.52 0.78
C ASN A 433 -6.66 -19.69 0.67
N SER A 434 -7.10 -19.44 -0.54
CA SER A 434 -8.41 -18.83 -0.77
C SER A 434 -9.05 -19.35 -2.04
N ALA A 435 -10.38 -19.37 -2.08
CA ALA A 435 -11.15 -19.68 -3.26
C ALA A 435 -12.17 -18.57 -3.49
N GLY A 436 -12.51 -18.31 -4.74
CA GLY A 436 -13.52 -17.32 -5.04
C GLY A 436 -14.26 -17.61 -6.33
N ILE A 437 -15.46 -17.07 -6.39
CA ILE A 437 -16.31 -17.01 -7.58
C ILE A 437 -16.88 -15.61 -7.70
N ALA A 438 -16.85 -15.04 -8.86
CA ALA A 438 -17.44 -13.75 -9.16
C ALA A 438 -18.19 -13.77 -10.47
N VAL A 439 -19.28 -13.07 -10.51
CA VAL A 439 -20.08 -12.80 -11.71
C VAL A 439 -20.31 -11.30 -11.83
N GLY A 440 -20.37 -10.81 -13.04
CA GLY A 440 -20.64 -9.39 -13.28
C GLY A 440 -20.87 -9.09 -14.74
N GLN A 441 -21.27 -7.86 -15.00
CA GLN A 441 -21.43 -7.30 -16.32
C GLN A 441 -20.38 -6.21 -16.50
N ALA A 442 -19.50 -6.41 -17.45
CA ALA A 442 -18.51 -5.40 -17.81
C ALA A 442 -19.19 -4.24 -18.54
N PRO A 443 -18.72 -2.99 -18.35
CA PRO A 443 -19.27 -1.85 -19.07
C PRO A 443 -18.91 -1.94 -20.55
N THR A 444 -19.95 -2.03 -21.36
CA THR A 444 -19.91 -2.02 -22.83
C THR A 444 -20.53 -0.71 -23.32
N GLY A 445 -20.22 -0.29 -24.55
CA GLY A 445 -20.82 0.93 -25.12
C GLY A 445 -22.28 0.69 -25.54
N GLU A 446 -23.06 1.75 -25.79
CA GLU A 446 -24.48 1.73 -26.08
C GLU A 446 -24.86 0.83 -27.28
N ASP A 447 -23.99 0.69 -28.27
CA ASP A 447 -24.23 -0.12 -29.48
C ASP A 447 -23.87 -1.60 -29.33
N LEU A 448 -23.57 -2.05 -28.08
CA LEU A 448 -23.10 -3.40 -27.82
C LEU A 448 -23.97 -4.13 -26.83
N GLU A 449 -24.13 -5.43 -27.06
CA GLU A 449 -24.71 -6.30 -26.05
C GLU A 449 -23.83 -6.36 -24.80
N ASP A 450 -24.49 -6.42 -23.65
CA ASP A 450 -23.85 -6.51 -22.35
C ASP A 450 -23.12 -7.84 -22.19
N ALA A 451 -21.82 -7.76 -21.86
CA ALA A 451 -21.01 -8.94 -21.62
C ALA A 451 -21.08 -9.38 -20.16
N THR A 452 -21.71 -10.53 -19.93
CA THR A 452 -21.66 -11.19 -18.63
C THR A 452 -20.33 -11.92 -18.48
N MET A 453 -19.64 -11.66 -17.38
CA MET A 453 -18.37 -12.28 -17.03
C MET A 453 -18.52 -13.18 -15.81
N LEU A 454 -17.75 -14.27 -15.80
CA LEU A 454 -17.60 -15.18 -14.65
C LEU A 454 -16.12 -15.42 -14.40
N GLU A 455 -15.72 -15.45 -13.15
CA GLU A 455 -14.38 -15.85 -12.72
C GLU A 455 -14.46 -16.83 -11.56
N ILE A 456 -13.68 -17.89 -11.62
CA ILE A 456 -13.52 -18.87 -10.54
C ILE A 456 -12.02 -19.07 -10.34
N PHE A 457 -11.53 -18.95 -9.10
CA PHE A 457 -10.13 -19.20 -8.79
C PHE A 457 -9.95 -19.99 -7.51
N TYR A 458 -8.81 -20.63 -7.41
CA TYR A 458 -8.30 -21.21 -6.16
C TYR A 458 -6.84 -20.80 -5.98
N LYS A 459 -6.55 -20.02 -4.94
CA LYS A 459 -5.20 -19.62 -4.58
C LYS A 459 -4.62 -20.61 -3.57
N TYR A 460 -3.61 -21.33 -3.97
CA TYR A 460 -2.80 -22.20 -3.12
C TYR A 460 -1.57 -21.44 -2.63
N GLN A 461 -1.45 -21.24 -1.32
CA GLN A 461 -0.29 -20.63 -0.70
C GLN A 461 0.76 -21.71 -0.43
N VAL A 462 1.82 -21.76 -1.26
CA VAL A 462 2.91 -22.74 -1.15
C VAL A 462 3.83 -22.42 0.02
N SER A 463 4.12 -21.13 0.21
CA SER A 463 4.91 -20.58 1.32
C SER A 463 4.50 -19.12 1.55
N ASP A 464 5.08 -18.46 2.53
CA ASP A 464 4.80 -17.02 2.78
C ASP A 464 5.12 -16.14 1.55
N ASN A 465 6.00 -16.60 0.69
CA ASN A 465 6.51 -15.87 -0.46
C ASN A 465 6.01 -16.38 -1.82
N ILE A 466 5.37 -17.54 -1.88
CA ILE A 466 4.98 -18.18 -3.15
C ILE A 466 3.52 -18.59 -3.10
N SER A 467 2.76 -18.17 -4.10
CA SER A 467 1.39 -18.65 -4.32
C SER A 467 1.17 -19.09 -5.76
N ILE A 468 0.33 -20.12 -5.96
CA ILE A 468 -0.09 -20.63 -7.27
C ILE A 468 -1.61 -20.49 -7.32
N THR A 469 -2.13 -19.84 -8.35
CA THR A 469 -3.55 -19.54 -8.51
C THR A 469 -4.03 -20.03 -9.88
N PRO A 470 -4.51 -21.28 -10.01
CA PRO A 470 -5.34 -21.66 -11.14
C PRO A 470 -6.64 -20.88 -11.14
N ALA A 471 -7.04 -20.41 -12.31
CA ALA A 471 -8.31 -19.71 -12.52
C ALA A 471 -8.91 -20.07 -13.88
N ILE A 472 -10.22 -20.14 -13.91
CA ILE A 472 -11.02 -20.22 -15.13
C ILE A 472 -11.98 -19.05 -15.17
N PHE A 473 -12.23 -18.55 -16.35
CA PHE A 473 -13.11 -17.42 -16.55
C PHE A 473 -13.87 -17.55 -17.86
N TYR A 474 -14.98 -16.83 -17.93
CA TYR A 474 -15.92 -16.84 -19.04
C TYR A 474 -16.37 -15.41 -19.33
N ALA A 475 -16.60 -15.13 -20.61
CA ALA A 475 -17.38 -13.97 -21.05
C ALA A 475 -18.41 -14.40 -22.07
N SER A 476 -19.66 -13.90 -21.90
CA SER A 476 -20.68 -14.08 -22.88
C SER A 476 -20.35 -13.30 -24.16
N ASP A 477 -20.94 -13.70 -25.25
CA ASP A 477 -20.87 -12.94 -26.48
C ASP A 477 -21.39 -11.52 -26.30
N ASN A 478 -20.70 -10.56 -26.88
CA ASN A 478 -21.10 -9.16 -26.95
C ASN A 478 -21.06 -8.63 -28.40
N GLN A 479 -21.27 -9.52 -29.38
CA GLN A 479 -21.18 -9.23 -30.82
C GLN A 479 -19.81 -8.76 -31.32
N ARG A 480 -18.78 -8.78 -30.46
CA ARG A 480 -17.41 -8.35 -30.77
C ARG A 480 -16.35 -9.40 -30.50
N LEU A 481 -16.69 -10.47 -29.79
CA LEU A 481 -15.85 -11.64 -29.76
C LEU A 481 -16.04 -12.37 -31.10
N ILE A 482 -14.96 -12.56 -31.85
CA ILE A 482 -15.03 -13.15 -33.20
C ILE A 482 -15.78 -14.47 -33.17
N GLY A 483 -16.71 -14.60 -34.12
CA GLY A 483 -17.52 -15.77 -34.28
C GLY A 483 -18.82 -15.81 -33.47
N ASP A 484 -19.31 -14.67 -32.98
CA ASP A 484 -20.57 -14.53 -32.22
C ASP A 484 -20.76 -15.63 -31.16
N ALA A 485 -19.72 -15.92 -30.39
CA ALA A 485 -19.73 -17.01 -29.44
C ALA A 485 -19.06 -16.61 -28.10
N SER A 486 -19.73 -17.00 -27.04
CA SER A 486 -19.16 -16.92 -25.69
C SER A 486 -17.84 -17.68 -25.60
N LYS A 487 -16.91 -17.16 -24.81
CA LYS A 487 -15.56 -17.73 -24.67
C LYS A 487 -15.23 -18.09 -23.23
N TRP A 488 -14.54 -19.21 -23.11
CA TRP A 488 -13.89 -19.62 -21.86
C TRP A 488 -12.39 -19.45 -21.97
N GLY A 489 -11.77 -19.02 -20.86
CA GLY A 489 -10.33 -18.94 -20.73
C GLY A 489 -9.87 -19.53 -19.41
N GLY A 490 -8.57 -19.73 -19.30
CA GLY A 490 -7.98 -20.21 -18.07
C GLY A 490 -6.52 -19.85 -17.98
N VAL A 491 -6.05 -19.65 -16.74
CA VAL A 491 -4.68 -19.34 -16.43
C VAL A 491 -4.22 -20.09 -15.18
N ILE A 492 -2.93 -20.31 -15.09
CA ILE A 492 -2.22 -20.64 -13.85
C ILE A 492 -1.28 -19.47 -13.59
N GLN A 493 -1.58 -18.71 -12.54
CA GLN A 493 -0.74 -17.60 -12.09
C GLN A 493 0.13 -18.05 -10.93
N THR A 494 1.45 -17.90 -11.05
CA THR A 494 2.39 -18.10 -9.95
C THR A 494 2.97 -16.75 -9.54
N LYS A 495 2.85 -16.41 -8.26
CA LYS A 495 3.34 -15.16 -7.71
C LYS A 495 4.44 -15.43 -6.68
N PHE A 496 5.55 -14.75 -6.85
CA PHE A 496 6.68 -14.69 -5.93
C PHE A 496 6.75 -13.30 -5.32
N THR A 497 6.90 -13.22 -4.00
CA THR A 497 7.08 -11.96 -3.26
C THR A 497 8.36 -12.02 -2.45
N PHE A 498 9.16 -10.98 -2.47
CA PHE A 498 10.47 -10.94 -1.80
C PHE A 498 10.87 -9.52 -1.39
#